data_ee71ffbde6cba1094c8a564fc3ceb8c0
#
_entry.id   ee71ffbde6cba1094c8a564fc3ceb8c0
#
_cell.length_a   1.000
_cell.length_b   1.000
_cell.length_c   1.000
_cell.angle_alpha   90.00
_cell.angle_beta   90.00
_cell.angle_gamma   90.00
#
_symmetry.space_group_name_H-M   'P 1'
#
loop_
_entity.id
_entity.type
_entity.pdbx_description
1 polymer ?
#
loop_
_entity_poly.entity_id
_entity_poly.type
_entity_poly.pdbx_seq_one_letter_code
_entity_poly.pdbx_strand_id
1 'polypeptide(L)'
;MLFVSCPRIIFNAHPALRIKGKPVQGQTVKALLSVSLREVQDVEYLFCKTQTCPVVYFSPDSEQTFTVEHVRERVYQKEPDGDDVFVCYCFRHKGEDIRAASSETVTAIVDDINTGINAGQCACDLRNPQGSCCLGNVRALIKRISTATAVLESPR
;
A
#
# COMPACT_ATOMS: atom_id res chain seq x y z
N MET A 1 -20.08 3.51 -16.82
CA MET A 1 -19.36 3.23 -15.60
C MET A 1 -18.78 1.82 -15.67
N LEU A 2 -17.50 1.70 -15.87
CA LEU A 2 -16.85 0.39 -15.87
C LEU A 2 -16.69 -0.03 -14.42
N PHE A 3 -17.51 -0.97 -13.99
CA PHE A 3 -17.26 -1.67 -12.74
C PHE A 3 -16.02 -2.55 -12.95
N VAL A 4 -14.88 -2.05 -12.50
CA VAL A 4 -13.68 -2.88 -12.44
C VAL A 4 -13.96 -3.93 -11.38
N SER A 5 -14.18 -5.15 -11.84
CA SER A 5 -14.43 -6.29 -10.96
C SER A 5 -13.21 -6.52 -10.08
N CYS A 6 -13.31 -6.16 -8.81
CA CYS A 6 -12.29 -6.51 -7.85
C CYS A 6 -12.16 -8.03 -7.77
N PRO A 7 -10.95 -8.59 -7.67
CA PRO A 7 -10.73 -10.03 -7.60
C PRO A 7 -11.62 -10.78 -6.61
N ARG A 8 -12.09 -10.11 -5.56
CA ARG A 8 -12.97 -10.72 -4.56
C ARG A 8 -14.25 -11.35 -5.12
N ILE A 9 -14.82 -10.76 -6.20
CA ILE A 9 -16.07 -11.26 -6.79
C ILE A 9 -15.87 -12.63 -7.39
N ILE A 10 -14.65 -12.91 -7.85
CA ILE A 10 -14.29 -14.18 -8.46
C ILE A 10 -14.21 -15.28 -7.41
N PHE A 11 -13.93 -14.94 -6.15
CA PHE A 11 -13.75 -15.93 -5.10
C PHE A 11 -15.04 -16.53 -4.56
N ASN A 12 -16.08 -15.73 -4.50
CA ASN A 12 -17.39 -16.23 -4.09
C ASN A 12 -17.99 -17.17 -5.13
N ALA A 13 -17.50 -17.13 -6.37
CA ALA A 13 -17.98 -17.97 -7.45
C ALA A 13 -17.23 -19.30 -7.56
N HIS A 14 -16.01 -19.42 -7.01
CA HIS A 14 -15.21 -20.63 -7.19
C HIS A 14 -14.22 -20.86 -6.03
N PRO A 15 -14.47 -21.87 -5.18
CA PRO A 15 -13.64 -22.12 -3.98
C PRO A 15 -12.16 -22.44 -4.27
N ALA A 16 -11.86 -22.86 -5.50
CA ALA A 16 -10.49 -23.19 -5.92
C ALA A 16 -9.68 -21.96 -6.31
N LEU A 17 -10.29 -20.79 -6.50
CA LEU A 17 -9.58 -19.56 -6.80
C LEU A 17 -9.06 -18.94 -5.50
N ARG A 18 -7.75 -18.82 -5.39
CA ARG A 18 -7.11 -18.25 -4.21
C ARG A 18 -7.43 -16.77 -4.08
N ILE A 19 -7.71 -16.38 -2.87
CA ILE A 19 -7.95 -15.00 -2.51
C ILE A 19 -6.70 -14.18 -2.82
N LYS A 20 -6.84 -13.21 -3.73
CA LYS A 20 -5.76 -12.28 -4.08
C LYS A 20 -5.75 -11.10 -3.12
N GLY A 21 -5.49 -11.39 -1.87
CA GLY A 21 -5.37 -10.37 -0.86
C GLY A 21 -4.30 -10.80 0.14
N LYS A 22 -3.66 -9.82 0.74
CA LYS A 22 -2.71 -10.03 1.82
C LYS A 22 -3.45 -9.94 3.14
N PRO A 23 -3.31 -10.91 4.05
CA PRO A 23 -3.90 -10.80 5.39
C PRO A 23 -3.44 -9.51 6.07
N VAL A 24 -4.37 -8.81 6.70
CA VAL A 24 -4.11 -7.59 7.44
C VAL A 24 -4.77 -7.69 8.81
N GLN A 25 -4.12 -7.15 9.84
CA GLN A 25 -4.64 -7.20 11.19
C GLN A 25 -5.86 -6.28 11.34
N GLY A 26 -6.83 -6.70 12.16
CA GLY A 26 -8.02 -5.92 12.44
C GLY A 26 -7.71 -4.52 13.01
N GLN A 27 -6.66 -4.40 13.83
CA GLN A 27 -6.24 -3.10 14.36
C GLN A 27 -5.78 -2.14 13.26
N THR A 28 -5.13 -2.64 12.20
CA THR A 28 -4.75 -1.84 11.04
C THR A 28 -5.99 -1.30 10.35
N VAL A 29 -6.96 -2.15 10.09
CA VAL A 29 -8.23 -1.77 9.46
C VAL A 29 -8.92 -0.69 10.29
N LYS A 30 -9.04 -0.90 11.60
CA LYS A 30 -9.66 0.08 12.51
C LYS A 30 -8.90 1.40 12.55
N ALA A 31 -7.57 1.37 12.49
CA ALA A 31 -6.75 2.57 12.55
C ALA A 31 -6.82 3.38 11.25
N LEU A 32 -6.91 2.72 10.11
CA LEU A 32 -6.84 3.36 8.80
C LEU A 32 -8.20 3.81 8.25
N LEU A 33 -9.29 3.23 8.70
CA LEU A 33 -10.62 3.59 8.24
C LEU A 33 -11.10 4.91 8.86
N SER A 34 -11.77 5.72 8.05
CA SER A 34 -12.41 6.96 8.46
C SER A 34 -13.88 6.78 8.86
N VAL A 35 -14.42 5.58 8.67
CA VAL A 35 -15.82 5.26 9.02
C VAL A 35 -15.97 5.05 10.53
N SER A 36 -17.20 5.04 10.99
CA SER A 36 -17.50 4.66 12.38
C SER A 36 -17.03 3.22 12.66
N LEU A 37 -16.39 2.99 13.81
CA LEU A 37 -15.97 1.64 14.19
C LEU A 37 -17.15 0.69 14.40
N ARG A 38 -18.37 1.21 14.55
CA ARG A 38 -19.58 0.40 14.60
C ARG A 38 -19.87 -0.31 13.26
N GLU A 39 -19.34 0.24 12.16
CA GLU A 39 -19.47 -0.36 10.83
C GLU A 39 -18.41 -1.43 10.53
N VAL A 40 -17.41 -1.56 11.39
CA VAL A 40 -16.28 -2.48 11.22
C VAL A 40 -16.51 -3.72 12.07
N GLN A 41 -16.80 -4.84 11.42
CA GLN A 41 -17.00 -6.11 12.11
C GLN A 41 -15.68 -6.72 12.57
N ASP A 42 -15.73 -7.50 13.63
CA ASP A 42 -14.56 -8.21 14.15
C ASP A 42 -14.38 -9.54 13.40
N VAL A 43 -13.85 -9.44 12.20
CA VAL A 43 -13.63 -10.57 11.28
C VAL A 43 -12.23 -10.45 10.67
N GLU A 44 -11.79 -11.50 9.98
CA GLU A 44 -10.56 -11.44 9.21
C GLU A 44 -10.69 -10.46 8.04
N TYR A 45 -9.61 -9.73 7.77
CA TYR A 45 -9.53 -8.82 6.63
C TYR A 45 -8.34 -9.13 5.74
N LEU A 46 -8.52 -8.86 4.48
CA LEU A 46 -7.50 -8.94 3.45
C LEU A 46 -7.31 -7.56 2.82
N PHE A 47 -6.07 -7.25 2.51
CA PHE A 47 -5.71 -6.05 1.78
C PHE A 47 -5.61 -6.35 0.28
N CYS A 48 -6.35 -5.59 -0.54
CA CYS A 48 -6.33 -5.73 -2.00
C CYS A 48 -5.23 -4.86 -2.61
N LYS A 49 -4.27 -5.47 -3.28
CA LYS A 49 -3.15 -4.78 -3.94
C LYS A 49 -3.45 -4.33 -5.37
N THR A 50 -4.55 -4.76 -5.95
CA THR A 50 -4.87 -4.49 -7.35
C THR A 50 -5.07 -3.00 -7.57
N GLN A 51 -4.23 -2.39 -8.40
CA GLN A 51 -4.22 -0.95 -8.65
C GLN A 51 -5.57 -0.45 -9.18
N THR A 52 -6.15 -1.17 -10.11
CA THR A 52 -7.41 -0.79 -10.78
C THR A 52 -8.67 -1.09 -9.95
N CYS A 53 -8.53 -1.75 -8.83
CA CYS A 53 -9.63 -2.09 -7.94
C CYS A 53 -9.76 -1.04 -6.83
N PRO A 54 -10.93 -0.41 -6.62
CA PRO A 54 -11.10 0.59 -5.58
C PRO A 54 -11.12 0.01 -4.16
N VAL A 55 -11.31 -1.29 -4.01
CA VAL A 55 -11.35 -1.96 -2.70
C VAL A 55 -9.97 -1.99 -2.07
N VAL A 56 -9.89 -1.60 -0.80
CA VAL A 56 -8.67 -1.64 0.01
C VAL A 56 -8.71 -2.81 0.98
N TYR A 57 -9.77 -2.91 1.78
CA TYR A 57 -9.96 -3.99 2.74
C TYR A 57 -11.24 -4.76 2.44
N PHE A 58 -11.19 -6.06 2.57
CA PHE A 58 -12.38 -6.91 2.43
C PHE A 58 -12.26 -8.16 3.30
N SER A 59 -13.41 -8.64 3.78
CA SER A 59 -13.48 -9.94 4.45
C SER A 59 -13.48 -11.09 3.42
N PRO A 60 -13.05 -12.30 3.80
CA PRO A 60 -13.04 -13.45 2.87
C PRO A 60 -14.39 -13.76 2.23
N ASP A 61 -15.50 -13.53 2.97
CA ASP A 61 -16.87 -13.70 2.45
C ASP A 61 -17.37 -12.48 1.65
N SER A 62 -16.57 -11.40 1.60
CA SER A 62 -16.90 -10.13 0.96
C SER A 62 -18.11 -9.38 1.54
N GLU A 63 -18.61 -9.76 2.70
CA GLU A 63 -19.68 -9.03 3.39
C GLU A 63 -19.21 -7.67 3.90
N GLN A 64 -17.95 -7.62 4.36
CA GLN A 64 -17.28 -6.37 4.73
C GLN A 64 -16.37 -5.94 3.58
N THR A 65 -16.55 -4.71 3.11
CA THR A 65 -15.78 -4.14 2.00
C THR A 65 -15.58 -2.65 2.22
N PHE A 66 -14.33 -2.22 2.18
CA PHE A 66 -13.96 -0.82 2.31
C PHE A 66 -13.10 -0.39 1.12
N THR A 67 -13.47 0.73 0.51
CA THR A 67 -12.80 1.29 -0.65
C THR A 67 -11.84 2.41 -0.27
N VAL A 68 -11.14 2.95 -1.26
CA VAL A 68 -10.22 4.08 -1.09
C VAL A 68 -10.88 5.30 -0.43
N GLU A 69 -12.20 5.47 -0.62
CA GLU A 69 -12.96 6.57 -0.02
C GLU A 69 -13.13 6.43 1.49
N HIS A 70 -13.01 5.22 2.01
CA HIS A 70 -13.17 4.92 3.43
C HIS A 70 -11.85 4.96 4.20
N VAL A 71 -10.73 5.09 3.53
CA VAL A 71 -9.39 5.07 4.14
C VAL A 71 -8.88 6.50 4.32
N ARG A 72 -8.31 6.78 5.48
CA ARG A 72 -7.81 8.12 5.84
C ARG A 72 -6.63 8.58 4.99
N GLU A 73 -5.79 7.63 4.57
CA GLU A 73 -4.60 7.92 3.77
C GLU A 73 -4.81 7.49 2.31
N ARG A 74 -4.15 8.17 1.41
CA ARG A 74 -4.06 7.70 0.03
C ARG A 74 -3.24 6.43 0.00
N VAL A 75 -3.71 5.43 -0.73
CA VAL A 75 -3.12 4.08 -0.72
C VAL A 75 -2.12 3.95 -1.85
N TYR A 76 -0.86 3.76 -1.51
CA TYR A 76 0.24 3.67 -2.47
C TYR A 76 0.00 2.65 -3.58
N GLN A 77 -0.50 1.46 -3.24
CA GLN A 77 -0.76 0.40 -4.22
C GLN A 77 -1.86 0.76 -5.22
N LYS A 78 -2.72 1.71 -4.89
CA LYS A 78 -3.78 2.22 -5.78
C LYS A 78 -3.30 3.37 -6.64
N GLU A 79 -2.31 4.10 -6.18
CA GLU A 79 -1.75 5.27 -6.84
C GLU A 79 -0.20 5.23 -6.84
N PRO A 80 0.41 4.17 -7.40
CA PRO A 80 1.87 3.99 -7.29
C PRO A 80 2.69 5.06 -8.00
N ASP A 81 2.07 5.76 -8.95
CA ASP A 81 2.71 6.85 -9.69
C ASP A 81 2.32 8.24 -9.16
N GLY A 82 1.54 8.30 -8.08
CA GLY A 82 1.12 9.56 -7.46
C GLY A 82 2.29 10.27 -6.78
N ASP A 83 2.50 11.54 -7.12
CA ASP A 83 3.57 12.34 -6.53
C ASP A 83 3.31 12.63 -5.06
N ASP A 84 2.08 12.99 -4.72
CA ASP A 84 1.65 13.36 -3.37
C ASP A 84 1.13 12.16 -2.56
N VAL A 85 1.64 10.98 -2.83
CA VAL A 85 1.28 9.75 -2.11
C VAL A 85 2.48 9.25 -1.30
N PHE A 86 2.24 8.94 -0.03
CA PHE A 86 3.29 8.36 0.81
C PHE A 86 3.65 6.95 0.33
N VAL A 87 4.94 6.71 0.20
CA VAL A 87 5.51 5.37 0.06
C VAL A 87 5.90 4.85 1.44
N CYS A 88 6.47 5.71 2.27
CA CYS A 88 6.71 5.45 3.68
C CYS A 88 5.80 6.34 4.53
N TYR A 89 4.83 5.75 5.19
CA TYR A 89 3.83 6.47 5.99
C TYR A 89 4.37 6.87 7.37
N CYS A 90 5.24 6.06 7.95
CA CYS A 90 5.78 6.32 9.29
C CYS A 90 6.73 7.53 9.30
N PHE A 91 7.62 7.61 8.31
CA PHE A 91 8.65 8.65 8.24
C PHE A 91 8.37 9.68 7.14
N ARG A 92 7.20 9.59 6.50
CA ARG A 92 6.62 10.63 5.64
C ARG A 92 7.41 10.90 4.36
N HIS A 93 7.86 9.84 3.69
CA HIS A 93 8.48 9.94 2.37
C HIS A 93 7.47 9.69 1.26
N LYS A 94 7.29 10.67 0.39
CA LYS A 94 6.35 10.62 -0.74
C LYS A 94 7.00 10.08 -2.01
N GLY A 95 6.18 9.69 -2.97
CA GLY A 95 6.64 9.25 -4.28
C GLY A 95 7.48 10.32 -4.99
N GLU A 96 7.06 11.58 -4.95
CA GLU A 96 7.81 12.70 -5.54
C GLU A 96 9.21 12.86 -4.91
N ASP A 97 9.34 12.72 -3.60
CA ASP A 97 10.63 12.85 -2.91
C ASP A 97 11.64 11.80 -3.40
N ILE A 98 11.17 10.58 -3.63
CA ILE A 98 12.01 9.48 -4.10
C ILE A 98 12.32 9.64 -5.58
N ARG A 99 11.34 10.02 -6.41
CA ARG A 99 11.54 10.20 -7.85
C ARG A 99 12.45 11.36 -8.20
N ALA A 100 12.39 12.44 -7.43
CA ALA A 100 13.22 13.63 -7.63
C ALA A 100 14.61 13.52 -6.97
N ALA A 101 14.86 12.48 -6.19
CA ALA A 101 16.07 12.34 -5.39
C ALA A 101 17.30 12.01 -6.23
N SER A 102 18.45 12.64 -5.89
CA SER A 102 19.77 12.17 -6.32
C SER A 102 20.11 10.84 -5.63
N SER A 103 21.16 10.16 -6.11
CA SER A 103 21.62 8.93 -5.46
C SER A 103 21.97 9.10 -3.98
N GLU A 104 22.53 10.24 -3.62
CA GLU A 104 22.84 10.57 -2.21
C GLU A 104 21.56 10.75 -1.39
N THR A 105 20.57 11.46 -1.93
CA THR A 105 19.27 11.68 -1.28
C THR A 105 18.50 10.38 -1.13
N VAL A 106 18.54 9.50 -2.13
CA VAL A 106 17.94 8.16 -2.05
C VAL A 106 18.55 7.36 -0.90
N THR A 107 19.88 7.38 -0.79
CA THR A 107 20.57 6.73 0.32
C THR A 107 20.14 7.32 1.67
N ALA A 108 20.04 8.63 1.77
CA ALA A 108 19.60 9.31 3.00
C ALA A 108 18.16 8.93 3.38
N ILE A 109 17.26 8.80 2.41
CA ILE A 109 15.87 8.35 2.65
C ILE A 109 15.87 6.93 3.21
N VAL A 110 16.60 6.01 2.60
CA VAL A 110 16.69 4.63 3.07
C VAL A 110 17.31 4.55 4.47
N ASP A 111 18.33 5.33 4.72
CA ASP A 111 18.99 5.39 6.03
C ASP A 111 18.07 5.97 7.11
N ASP A 112 17.28 6.98 6.79
CA ASP A 112 16.27 7.54 7.69
C ASP A 112 15.26 6.49 8.10
N ILE A 113 14.73 5.75 7.14
CA ILE A 113 13.76 4.66 7.39
C ILE A 113 14.39 3.58 8.26
N ASN A 114 15.59 3.12 7.94
CA ASN A 114 16.29 2.09 8.71
C ASN A 114 16.60 2.55 10.13
N THR A 115 17.01 3.80 10.29
CA THR A 115 17.25 4.40 11.61
C THR A 115 15.97 4.40 12.45
N GLY A 116 14.85 4.81 11.87
CA GLY A 116 13.56 4.78 12.54
C GLY A 116 13.10 3.38 12.93
N ILE A 117 13.30 2.40 12.04
CA ILE A 117 12.99 0.99 12.31
C ILE A 117 13.85 0.48 13.48
N ASN A 118 15.15 0.71 13.43
CA ASN A 118 16.08 0.25 14.46
C ASN A 118 15.84 0.92 15.83
N ALA A 119 15.31 2.14 15.82
CA ALA A 119 14.91 2.84 17.02
C ALA A 119 13.52 2.44 17.56
N GLY A 120 12.83 1.50 16.91
CA GLY A 120 11.49 1.07 17.30
C GLY A 120 10.39 2.09 17.05
N GLN A 121 10.62 3.06 16.17
CA GLN A 121 9.67 4.14 15.88
C GLN A 121 8.67 3.80 14.79
N CYS A 122 8.92 2.74 14.03
CA CYS A 122 8.04 2.30 12.97
C CYS A 122 6.71 1.76 13.52
N ALA A 123 5.60 2.21 12.98
CA ALA A 123 4.25 1.80 13.36
C ALA A 123 3.40 1.52 12.12
N CYS A 124 3.93 0.73 11.18
CA CYS A 124 3.27 0.45 9.91
C CYS A 124 1.94 -0.27 10.05
N ASP A 125 1.75 -1.03 11.13
CA ASP A 125 0.47 -1.66 11.48
C ASP A 125 -0.63 -0.63 11.78
N LEU A 126 -0.26 0.58 12.17
CA LEU A 126 -1.20 1.66 12.49
C LEU A 126 -1.20 2.79 11.46
N ARG A 127 -0.19 2.89 10.62
CA ARG A 127 0.00 4.04 9.74
C ARG A 127 0.01 3.71 8.26
N ASN A 128 0.36 2.50 7.89
CA ASN A 128 0.45 2.05 6.51
C ASN A 128 -0.79 1.22 6.15
N PRO A 129 -1.56 1.59 5.12
CA PRO A 129 -2.75 0.81 4.73
C PRO A 129 -2.50 -0.68 4.49
N GLN A 130 -1.34 -1.06 4.00
CA GLN A 130 -1.00 -2.48 3.83
C GLN A 130 -0.73 -3.21 5.15
N GLY A 131 -0.57 -2.49 6.25
CA GLY A 131 -0.35 -3.05 7.59
C GLY A 131 1.02 -3.67 7.83
N SER A 132 1.96 -3.48 6.92
CA SER A 132 3.31 -4.02 7.01
C SER A 132 4.35 -3.01 6.55
N CYS A 133 5.63 -3.31 6.78
CA CYS A 133 6.73 -2.40 6.53
C CYS A 133 6.76 -1.89 5.08
N CYS A 134 6.95 -0.60 4.93
CA CYS A 134 7.00 0.08 3.63
C CYS A 134 8.37 0.00 2.93
N LEU A 135 9.42 -0.47 3.62
CA LEU A 135 10.78 -0.46 3.07
C LEU A 135 10.88 -1.23 1.75
N GLY A 136 10.14 -2.32 1.61
CA GLY A 136 10.06 -3.07 0.37
C GLY A 136 9.48 -2.24 -0.79
N ASN A 137 8.47 -1.44 -0.53
CA ASN A 137 7.86 -0.54 -1.52
C ASN A 137 8.84 0.56 -1.93
N VAL A 138 9.54 1.14 -0.97
CA VAL A 138 10.56 2.18 -1.22
C VAL A 138 11.68 1.62 -2.10
N ARG A 139 12.23 0.47 -1.75
CA ARG A 139 13.29 -0.19 -2.52
C ARG A 139 12.82 -0.57 -3.92
N ALA A 140 11.59 -1.07 -4.07
CA ALA A 140 11.04 -1.41 -5.37
C ALA A 140 10.87 -0.16 -6.26
N LEU A 141 10.42 0.95 -5.71
CA LEU A 141 10.31 2.22 -6.44
C LEU A 141 11.69 2.71 -6.88
N ILE A 142 12.67 2.70 -6.00
CA ILE A 142 14.06 3.08 -6.30
C ILE A 142 14.61 2.23 -7.45
N LYS A 143 14.39 0.92 -7.40
CA LYS A 143 14.82 -0.01 -8.44
C LYS A 143 14.16 0.28 -9.79
N ARG A 144 12.87 0.58 -9.81
CA ARG A 144 12.15 0.94 -11.05
C ARG A 144 12.71 2.22 -11.67
N ILE A 145 13.00 3.22 -10.86
CA ILE A 145 13.58 4.50 -11.32
C ILE A 145 14.97 4.25 -11.90
N SER A 146 15.82 3.52 -11.22
CA SER A 146 17.17 3.17 -11.69
C SER A 146 17.15 2.40 -13.01
N THR A 147 16.23 1.45 -13.15
CA THR A 147 16.08 0.66 -14.38
C THR A 147 15.60 1.54 -15.53
N ALA A 148 14.62 2.43 -15.31
CA ALA A 148 14.12 3.35 -16.32
C ALA A 148 15.21 4.31 -16.78
N THR A 149 16.02 4.86 -15.88
CA THR A 149 17.16 5.73 -16.19
C THR A 149 18.21 4.99 -17.01
N ALA A 150 18.55 3.76 -16.63
CA ALA A 150 19.52 2.94 -17.38
C ALA A 150 19.07 2.66 -18.81
N VAL A 151 17.78 2.43 -19.03
CA VAL A 151 17.21 2.21 -20.38
C VAL A 151 17.32 3.49 -21.23
N LEU A 152 17.09 4.66 -20.63
CA LEU A 152 17.19 5.95 -21.33
C LEU A 152 18.65 6.34 -21.65
N GLU A 153 19.60 5.92 -20.83
CA GLU A 153 21.04 6.22 -21.00
C GLU A 153 21.76 5.16 -21.83
N SER A 154 21.10 4.07 -22.18
CA SER A 154 21.72 3.00 -22.96
C SER A 154 22.05 3.48 -24.37
N PRO A 155 23.31 3.44 -24.82
CA PRO A 155 23.66 3.80 -26.20
C PRO A 155 23.03 2.78 -27.16
N ARG A 156 22.51 3.31 -28.27
CA ARG A 156 22.01 2.47 -29.37
C ARG A 156 23.16 1.82 -30.12
#